data_53975aa1327fdb4fcd675ecc94b9668e
#
_entry.id   53975aa1327fdb4fcd675ecc94b9668e
#
_cell.length_a   1.000
_cell.length_b   1.000
_cell.length_c   1.000
_cell.angle_alpha   90.00
_cell.angle_beta   90.00
_cell.angle_gamma   90.00
#
_symmetry.space_group_name_H-M   'P 1'
#
loop_
_entity.id
_entity.type
_entity.pdbx_description
1 polymer ?
#
loop_
_entity_poly.entity_id
_entity_poly.type
_entity_poly.pdbx_seq_one_letter_code
_entity_poly.pdbx_strand_id
1 'polypeptide(L)'
;AADDAGILAAIKKNQRALIRRALQTDLTTHIETDNTDFYQIYSESLRNLGTPVFAKKLIDALQQAFPADTEILTIRQQGAAVSSVFNFYYQGQVLPYYGGGKPIARELKSNDFMYYQLMCHAKANKECHFFDFGRSKLDSGAYSYKKHWGMQNQLLHYQFKLIKAEQLSNLSPNNPKYQLFIKMWQKLPLAISRWLGPKLAHFLG
;
A
#
# COMPACT_ATOMS: atom_id res chain seq x y z
N ALA A 1 19.55 11.61 2.08
CA ALA A 1 20.11 10.64 3.03
C ALA A 1 21.08 9.73 2.29
N ALA A 2 22.29 9.52 2.82
CA ALA A 2 23.34 8.77 2.13
C ALA A 2 23.29 7.26 2.45
N ASP A 3 22.71 6.89 3.58
CA ASP A 3 22.64 5.53 4.12
C ASP A 3 21.33 5.29 4.88
N ASP A 4 21.13 4.09 5.38
CA ASP A 4 19.95 3.69 6.13
C ASP A 4 19.74 4.53 7.39
N ALA A 5 20.82 4.90 8.09
CA ALA A 5 20.76 5.76 9.26
C ALA A 5 20.30 7.18 8.90
N GLY A 6 20.76 7.70 7.77
CA GLY A 6 20.32 8.98 7.22
C GLY A 6 18.85 8.98 6.79
N ILE A 7 18.38 7.90 6.15
CA ILE A 7 16.95 7.71 5.81
C ILE A 7 16.13 7.74 7.11
N LEU A 8 16.54 6.95 8.11
CA LEU A 8 15.83 6.89 9.39
C LEU A 8 15.83 8.25 10.12
N ALA A 9 16.94 9.00 10.05
CA ALA A 9 17.05 10.33 10.66
C ALA A 9 16.11 11.37 10.02
N ALA A 10 15.87 11.26 8.72
CA ALA A 10 14.96 12.16 7.99
C ALA A 10 13.47 11.94 8.31
N ILE A 11 13.11 10.77 8.82
CA ILE A 11 11.73 10.43 9.20
C ILE A 11 11.35 11.16 10.50
N LYS A 12 10.10 11.63 10.63
CA LYS A 12 9.60 12.32 11.84
C LYS A 12 9.75 11.46 13.09
N LYS A 13 10.04 12.11 14.23
CA LYS A 13 10.37 11.48 15.52
C LYS A 13 9.42 10.34 15.92
N ASN A 14 8.11 10.56 15.83
CA ASN A 14 7.12 9.55 16.25
C ASN A 14 7.16 8.32 15.35
N GLN A 15 7.19 8.52 14.03
CA GLN A 15 7.27 7.43 13.05
C GLN A 15 8.58 6.67 13.18
N ARG A 16 9.69 7.37 13.34
CA ARG A 16 11.01 6.78 13.60
C ARG A 16 11.04 5.91 14.86
N ALA A 17 10.32 6.30 15.92
CA ALA A 17 10.21 5.49 17.13
C ALA A 17 9.50 4.14 16.87
N LEU A 18 8.45 4.13 16.01
CA LEU A 18 7.76 2.88 15.62
C LEU A 18 8.70 1.96 14.82
N ILE A 19 9.43 2.52 13.86
CA ILE A 19 10.42 1.77 13.06
C ILE A 19 11.52 1.19 13.97
N ARG A 20 12.06 1.96 14.90
CA ARG A 20 13.09 1.46 15.85
C ARG A 20 12.57 0.31 16.70
N ARG A 21 11.31 0.34 17.10
CA ARG A 21 10.68 -0.78 17.83
C ARG A 21 10.59 -2.03 16.94
N ALA A 22 10.17 -1.86 15.69
CA ALA A 22 10.11 -2.96 14.75
C ALA A 22 11.50 -3.55 14.40
N LEU A 23 12.55 -2.71 14.34
CA LEU A 23 13.94 -3.14 14.14
C LEU A 23 14.49 -4.01 15.30
N GLN A 24 13.86 -3.97 16.48
CA GLN A 24 14.22 -4.79 17.64
C GLN A 24 13.48 -6.13 17.68
N THR A 25 12.60 -6.38 16.70
CA THR A 25 11.85 -7.64 16.59
C THR A 25 12.52 -8.59 15.59
N ASP A 26 12.00 -9.81 15.48
CA ASP A 26 12.41 -10.87 14.56
C ASP A 26 11.83 -10.71 13.12
N LEU A 27 11.50 -9.47 12.72
CA LEU A 27 11.02 -9.20 11.37
C LEU A 27 12.15 -9.29 10.36
N THR A 28 11.90 -10.00 9.26
CA THR A 28 12.83 -10.14 8.13
C THR A 28 12.22 -9.60 6.84
N THR A 29 13.07 -9.10 5.95
CA THR A 29 12.68 -8.51 4.65
C THR A 29 13.06 -9.45 3.52
N HIS A 30 12.13 -9.69 2.61
CA HIS A 30 12.33 -10.55 1.45
C HIS A 30 11.86 -9.84 0.18
N ILE A 31 12.67 -9.91 -0.89
CA ILE A 31 12.26 -9.54 -2.23
C ILE A 31 11.80 -10.82 -2.92
N GLU A 32 10.58 -10.83 -3.43
CA GLU A 32 9.92 -12.01 -3.94
C GLU A 32 9.47 -11.83 -5.40
N THR A 33 9.58 -12.88 -6.18
CA THR A 33 9.05 -12.95 -7.55
C THR A 33 7.66 -13.60 -7.58
N ASP A 34 7.39 -14.53 -6.66
CA ASP A 34 6.06 -15.11 -6.47
C ASP A 34 5.15 -14.12 -5.73
N ASN A 35 3.98 -13.88 -6.28
CA ASN A 35 3.03 -12.94 -5.71
C ASN A 35 1.93 -13.59 -4.85
N THR A 36 2.06 -14.85 -4.51
CA THR A 36 1.02 -15.60 -3.78
C THR A 36 0.79 -15.04 -2.38
N ASP A 37 1.85 -14.89 -1.58
CA ASP A 37 1.77 -14.30 -0.24
C ASP A 37 1.34 -12.83 -0.28
N PHE A 38 1.89 -12.07 -1.24
CA PHE A 38 1.47 -10.69 -1.48
C PHE A 38 -0.03 -10.60 -1.74
N TYR A 39 -0.55 -11.38 -2.71
CA TYR A 39 -1.96 -11.32 -3.05
C TYR A 39 -2.87 -11.76 -1.91
N GLN A 40 -2.42 -12.72 -1.12
CA GLN A 40 -3.12 -13.13 0.10
C GLN A 40 -3.26 -11.98 1.09
N ILE A 41 -2.15 -11.32 1.43
CA ILE A 41 -2.12 -10.19 2.37
C ILE A 41 -2.90 -9.00 1.82
N TYR A 42 -2.68 -8.65 0.56
CA TYR A 42 -3.33 -7.53 -0.10
C TYR A 42 -4.86 -7.69 -0.13
N SER A 43 -5.35 -8.86 -0.54
CA SER A 43 -6.79 -9.14 -0.60
C SER A 43 -7.43 -9.16 0.79
N GLU A 44 -6.76 -9.69 1.80
CA GLU A 44 -7.23 -9.65 3.19
C GLU A 44 -7.27 -8.22 3.74
N SER A 45 -6.23 -7.45 3.48
CA SER A 45 -6.15 -6.05 3.90
C SER A 45 -7.27 -5.22 3.27
N LEU A 46 -7.51 -5.34 1.96
CA LEU A 46 -8.59 -4.64 1.29
C LEU A 46 -9.98 -5.06 1.78
N ARG A 47 -10.21 -6.37 2.01
CA ARG A 47 -11.45 -6.84 2.61
C ARG A 47 -11.68 -6.19 3.98
N ASN A 48 -10.65 -6.13 4.83
CA ASN A 48 -10.72 -5.51 6.15
C ASN A 48 -10.96 -3.99 6.10
N LEU A 49 -10.51 -3.34 5.02
CA LEU A 49 -10.81 -1.93 4.75
C LEU A 49 -12.19 -1.69 4.12
N GLY A 50 -12.88 -2.76 3.69
CA GLY A 50 -14.19 -2.65 3.03
C GLY A 50 -14.09 -2.31 1.55
N THR A 51 -12.95 -2.59 0.91
CA THR A 51 -12.67 -2.26 -0.49
C THR A 51 -12.56 -3.55 -1.31
N PRO A 52 -13.22 -3.65 -2.48
CA PRO A 52 -13.02 -4.75 -3.42
C PRO A 52 -11.58 -4.84 -3.92
N VAL A 53 -11.06 -6.05 -4.01
CA VAL A 53 -9.70 -6.32 -4.50
C VAL A 53 -9.71 -6.49 -6.03
N PHE A 54 -8.65 -6.08 -6.70
CA PHE A 54 -8.40 -6.41 -8.10
C PHE A 54 -8.10 -7.90 -8.29
N ALA A 55 -8.30 -8.40 -9.51
CA ALA A 55 -7.98 -9.79 -9.84
C ALA A 55 -6.47 -10.07 -9.70
N LYS A 56 -6.11 -11.28 -9.23
CA LYS A 56 -4.71 -11.70 -9.20
C LYS A 56 -4.04 -11.60 -10.57
N LYS A 57 -4.79 -11.92 -11.65
CA LYS A 57 -4.33 -11.76 -13.04
C LYS A 57 -3.83 -10.36 -13.40
N LEU A 58 -4.35 -9.31 -12.74
CA LEU A 58 -3.83 -7.94 -12.94
C LEU A 58 -2.39 -7.84 -12.41
N ILE A 59 -2.14 -8.38 -11.22
CA ILE A 59 -0.80 -8.37 -10.63
C ILE A 59 0.16 -9.22 -11.49
N ASP A 60 -0.27 -10.40 -11.93
CA ASP A 60 0.51 -11.26 -12.84
C ASP A 60 0.86 -10.51 -14.14
N ALA A 61 -0.12 -9.82 -14.74
CA ALA A 61 0.08 -9.05 -15.96
C ALA A 61 1.03 -7.86 -15.77
N LEU A 62 0.96 -7.16 -14.62
CA LEU A 62 1.86 -6.05 -14.30
C LEU A 62 3.31 -6.53 -14.13
N GLN A 63 3.53 -7.65 -13.46
CA GLN A 63 4.87 -8.24 -13.33
C GLN A 63 5.43 -8.69 -14.70
N GLN A 64 4.57 -9.23 -15.57
CA GLN A 64 4.97 -9.63 -16.92
C GLN A 64 5.25 -8.43 -17.83
N ALA A 65 4.46 -7.37 -17.71
CA ALA A 65 4.63 -6.18 -18.55
C ALA A 65 5.83 -5.31 -18.13
N PHE A 66 6.16 -5.32 -16.83
CA PHE A 66 7.22 -4.48 -16.24
C PHE A 66 8.17 -5.31 -15.36
N PRO A 67 8.84 -6.35 -15.93
CA PRO A 67 9.65 -7.29 -15.13
C PRO A 67 10.86 -6.66 -14.46
N ALA A 68 11.44 -5.60 -15.07
CA ALA A 68 12.58 -4.87 -14.53
C ALA A 68 12.18 -3.75 -13.56
N ASP A 69 10.94 -3.26 -13.70
CA ASP A 69 10.45 -2.06 -13.02
C ASP A 69 9.46 -2.37 -11.89
N THR A 70 9.26 -3.66 -11.58
CA THR A 70 8.37 -4.09 -10.48
C THR A 70 9.05 -5.07 -9.55
N GLU A 71 8.78 -4.95 -8.26
CA GLU A 71 9.20 -5.91 -7.23
C GLU A 71 8.16 -6.04 -6.15
N ILE A 72 8.15 -7.19 -5.48
CA ILE A 72 7.39 -7.42 -4.26
C ILE A 72 8.34 -7.46 -3.08
N LEU A 73 8.09 -6.61 -2.09
CA LEU A 73 8.80 -6.65 -0.81
C LEU A 73 7.84 -7.17 0.26
N THR A 74 8.20 -8.29 0.87
CA THR A 74 7.42 -8.95 1.91
C THR A 74 8.17 -8.95 3.24
N ILE A 75 7.49 -8.61 4.30
CA ILE A 75 7.97 -8.73 5.67
C ILE A 75 7.45 -10.03 6.27
N ARG A 76 8.37 -10.80 6.84
CA ARG A 76 8.05 -12.07 7.52
C ARG A 76 8.42 -11.99 9.00
N GLN A 77 7.65 -12.71 9.80
CA GLN A 77 7.97 -13.03 11.19
C GLN A 77 7.96 -14.54 11.34
N GLN A 78 9.06 -15.12 11.81
CA GLN A 78 9.22 -16.57 11.97
C GLN A 78 8.81 -17.37 10.71
N GLY A 79 9.19 -16.84 9.53
CA GLY A 79 8.85 -17.41 8.24
C GLY A 79 7.44 -17.07 7.70
N ALA A 80 6.53 -16.61 8.53
CA ALA A 80 5.18 -16.25 8.11
C ALA A 80 5.12 -14.82 7.54
N ALA A 81 4.55 -14.63 6.36
CA ALA A 81 4.35 -13.32 5.76
C ALA A 81 3.31 -12.52 6.54
N VAL A 82 3.66 -11.29 6.97
CA VAL A 82 2.82 -10.43 7.81
C VAL A 82 2.41 -9.13 7.14
N SER A 83 3.27 -8.54 6.30
CA SER A 83 2.94 -7.42 5.43
C SER A 83 3.69 -7.53 4.11
N SER A 84 3.13 -6.98 3.04
CA SER A 84 3.73 -7.04 1.72
C SER A 84 3.29 -5.88 0.85
N VAL A 85 4.15 -5.47 -0.08
CA VAL A 85 3.91 -4.36 -0.99
C VAL A 85 4.47 -4.67 -2.37
N PHE A 86 3.67 -4.38 -3.39
CA PHE A 86 4.03 -4.41 -4.79
C PHE A 86 4.45 -3.00 -5.22
N ASN A 87 5.66 -2.88 -5.70
CA ASN A 87 6.32 -1.61 -6.00
C ASN A 87 6.55 -1.44 -7.48
N PHE A 88 6.50 -0.19 -7.94
CA PHE A 88 7.02 0.22 -9.23
C PHE A 88 8.26 1.09 -9.04
N TYR A 89 9.21 0.97 -9.95
CA TYR A 89 10.38 1.82 -10.06
C TYR A 89 10.33 2.58 -11.37
N TYR A 90 10.46 3.90 -11.32
CA TYR A 90 10.42 4.72 -12.52
C TYR A 90 11.21 6.02 -12.33
N GLN A 91 12.15 6.30 -13.21
CA GLN A 91 12.93 7.55 -13.22
C GLN A 91 13.50 7.93 -11.84
N GLY A 92 14.15 6.98 -11.17
CA GLY A 92 14.76 7.22 -9.84
C GLY A 92 13.74 7.36 -8.70
N GLN A 93 12.51 6.94 -8.90
CA GLN A 93 11.45 6.94 -7.90
C GLN A 93 10.99 5.52 -7.60
N VAL A 94 10.62 5.26 -6.35
CA VAL A 94 9.90 4.06 -5.94
C VAL A 94 8.47 4.41 -5.54
N LEU A 95 7.51 3.67 -6.09
CA LEU A 95 6.09 3.81 -5.84
C LEU A 95 5.54 2.53 -5.21
N PRO A 96 5.31 2.45 -3.90
CA PRO A 96 4.60 1.36 -3.25
C PRO A 96 3.10 1.43 -3.60
N TYR A 97 2.70 0.78 -4.67
CA TYR A 97 1.39 1.01 -5.28
C TYR A 97 0.28 0.16 -4.69
N TYR A 98 0.52 -1.14 -4.51
CA TYR A 98 -0.41 -2.07 -3.88
C TYR A 98 0.23 -2.67 -2.65
N GLY A 99 -0.43 -2.62 -1.52
CA GLY A 99 0.15 -3.19 -0.31
C GLY A 99 -0.86 -3.39 0.79
N GLY A 100 -0.43 -4.12 1.82
CA GLY A 100 -1.24 -4.37 2.98
C GLY A 100 -0.49 -5.12 4.06
N GLY A 101 -1.19 -5.32 5.17
CA GLY A 101 -0.72 -6.12 6.28
C GLY A 101 -1.86 -6.95 6.87
N LYS A 102 -1.52 -8.11 7.40
CA LYS A 102 -2.43 -8.91 8.23
C LYS A 102 -2.78 -8.15 9.52
N PRO A 103 -3.82 -8.54 10.26
CA PRO A 103 -4.17 -7.88 11.52
C PRO A 103 -2.99 -7.73 12.49
N ILE A 104 -2.13 -8.75 12.61
CA ILE A 104 -0.93 -8.75 13.44
C ILE A 104 0.11 -7.69 13.04
N ALA A 105 0.12 -7.23 11.80
CA ALA A 105 1.04 -6.22 11.30
C ALA A 105 0.98 -4.91 12.08
N ARG A 106 -0.19 -4.60 12.68
CA ARG A 106 -0.38 -3.40 13.50
C ARG A 106 0.39 -3.50 14.83
N GLU A 107 0.37 -4.65 15.47
CA GLU A 107 1.10 -4.90 16.72
C GLU A 107 2.61 -4.89 16.48
N LEU A 108 3.05 -5.59 15.45
CA LEU A 108 4.44 -5.72 15.04
C LEU A 108 5.03 -4.43 14.45
N LYS A 109 4.20 -3.43 14.09
CA LYS A 109 4.62 -2.26 13.30
C LYS A 109 5.25 -2.64 11.97
N SER A 110 4.86 -3.80 11.42
CA SER A 110 5.51 -4.34 10.22
C SER A 110 5.23 -3.51 8.97
N ASN A 111 4.11 -2.77 8.88
CA ASN A 111 3.88 -1.83 7.78
C ASN A 111 4.87 -0.65 7.82
N ASP A 112 5.18 -0.14 9.02
CA ASP A 112 6.15 0.94 9.19
C ASP A 112 7.56 0.44 8.89
N PHE A 113 7.88 -0.76 9.34
CA PHE A 113 9.13 -1.45 9.00
C PHE A 113 9.24 -1.69 7.49
N MET A 114 8.19 -2.17 6.85
CA MET A 114 8.13 -2.46 5.42
C MET A 114 8.45 -1.23 4.57
N TYR A 115 7.83 -0.08 4.84
CA TYR A 115 8.12 1.14 4.09
C TYR A 115 9.53 1.66 4.33
N TYR A 116 10.04 1.55 5.55
CA TYR A 116 11.42 1.90 5.84
C TYR A 116 12.40 1.00 5.08
N GLN A 117 12.21 -0.33 5.14
CA GLN A 117 13.03 -1.29 4.40
C GLN A 117 12.95 -1.08 2.89
N LEU A 118 11.78 -0.73 2.37
CA LEU A 118 11.62 -0.38 0.96
C LEU A 118 12.42 0.88 0.57
N MET A 119 12.44 1.91 1.43
CA MET A 119 13.27 3.10 1.19
C MET A 119 14.75 2.75 1.15
N CYS A 120 15.24 1.93 2.09
CA CYS A 120 16.63 1.47 2.13
C CYS A 120 16.97 0.62 0.89
N HIS A 121 16.12 -0.36 0.56
CA HIS A 121 16.30 -1.22 -0.61
C HIS A 121 16.28 -0.43 -1.93
N ALA A 122 15.30 0.44 -2.12
CA ALA A 122 15.19 1.26 -3.33
C ALA A 122 16.40 2.19 -3.52
N LYS A 123 16.92 2.75 -2.43
CA LYS A 123 18.13 3.57 -2.47
C LYS A 123 19.38 2.76 -2.81
N ALA A 124 19.57 1.61 -2.16
CA ALA A 124 20.79 0.80 -2.30
C ALA A 124 20.84 0.01 -3.62
N ASN A 125 19.71 -0.53 -4.08
CA ASN A 125 19.69 -1.50 -5.16
C ASN A 125 19.01 -1.00 -6.46
N LYS A 126 18.28 0.14 -6.40
CA LYS A 126 17.55 0.72 -7.54
C LYS A 126 17.92 2.18 -7.80
N GLU A 127 18.91 2.71 -7.09
CA GLU A 127 19.38 4.10 -7.21
C GLU A 127 18.26 5.14 -7.10
N CYS A 128 17.20 4.83 -6.37
CA CYS A 128 16.08 5.74 -6.21
C CYS A 128 16.44 6.90 -5.29
N HIS A 129 16.02 8.10 -5.68
CA HIS A 129 16.19 9.35 -4.93
C HIS A 129 14.90 9.83 -4.32
N PHE A 130 13.76 9.37 -4.84
CA PHE A 130 12.42 9.78 -4.41
C PHE A 130 11.59 8.57 -3.98
N PHE A 131 10.78 8.78 -2.94
CA PHE A 131 9.80 7.82 -2.47
C PHE A 131 8.41 8.45 -2.60
N ASP A 132 7.60 7.95 -3.54
CA ASP A 132 6.26 8.46 -3.78
C ASP A 132 5.21 7.58 -3.09
N PHE A 133 4.63 8.07 -2.03
CA PHE A 133 3.52 7.39 -1.33
C PHE A 133 2.21 7.36 -2.13
N GLY A 134 2.18 7.90 -3.34
CA GLY A 134 0.99 7.94 -4.18
C GLY A 134 -0.11 8.89 -3.65
N ARG A 135 -1.23 8.86 -4.32
CA ARG A 135 -2.36 9.75 -4.06
C ARG A 135 -3.02 9.50 -2.71
N SER A 136 -3.58 10.55 -2.13
CA SER A 136 -4.50 10.48 -0.99
C SER A 136 -5.51 11.61 -1.06
N LYS A 137 -6.74 11.33 -0.66
CA LYS A 137 -7.73 12.41 -0.44
C LYS A 137 -7.36 13.14 0.84
N LEU A 138 -7.48 14.47 0.85
CA LEU A 138 -7.33 15.28 2.06
C LEU A 138 -8.26 14.72 3.15
N ASP A 139 -7.81 14.80 4.40
CA ASP A 139 -8.54 14.35 5.58
C ASP A 139 -8.88 12.85 5.63
N SER A 140 -8.28 12.04 4.75
CA SER A 140 -8.37 10.58 4.83
C SER A 140 -7.36 10.00 5.81
N GLY A 141 -7.64 8.78 6.32
CA GLY A 141 -6.69 8.03 7.16
C GLY A 141 -5.35 7.78 6.46
N ALA A 142 -5.38 7.52 5.15
CA ALA A 142 -4.17 7.36 4.32
C ALA A 142 -3.35 8.66 4.26
N TYR A 143 -4.00 9.81 4.09
CA TYR A 143 -3.34 11.11 4.13
C TYR A 143 -2.66 11.36 5.48
N SER A 144 -3.40 11.13 6.57
CA SER A 144 -2.87 11.29 7.93
C SER A 144 -1.67 10.39 8.20
N TYR A 145 -1.74 9.12 7.77
CA TYR A 145 -0.62 8.18 7.89
C TYR A 145 0.63 8.70 7.16
N LYS A 146 0.50 9.10 5.89
CA LYS A 146 1.63 9.61 5.08
C LYS A 146 2.23 10.89 5.66
N LYS A 147 1.41 11.77 6.21
CA LYS A 147 1.85 13.01 6.88
C LYS A 147 2.77 12.72 8.09
N HIS A 148 2.58 11.60 8.77
CA HIS A 148 3.45 11.20 9.87
C HIS A 148 4.87 10.84 9.43
N TRP A 149 5.08 10.47 8.16
CA TRP A 149 6.40 10.20 7.60
C TRP A 149 7.20 11.47 7.27
N GLY A 150 6.55 12.62 7.23
CA GLY A 150 7.20 13.89 6.90
C GLY A 150 7.24 14.19 5.40
N MET A 151 6.41 13.48 4.63
CA MET A 151 6.33 13.68 3.18
C MET A 151 5.86 15.07 2.82
N GLN A 152 6.40 15.62 1.74
CA GLN A 152 5.92 16.85 1.14
C GLN A 152 4.66 16.55 0.32
N ASN A 153 3.63 17.39 0.52
CA ASN A 153 2.39 17.27 -0.23
C ASN A 153 2.53 18.02 -1.56
N GLN A 154 2.16 17.35 -2.64
CA GLN A 154 1.97 17.96 -3.95
C GLN A 154 0.48 17.90 -4.30
N LEU A 155 -0.13 19.05 -4.56
CA LEU A 155 -1.52 19.11 -4.98
C LEU A 155 -1.65 18.55 -6.40
N LEU A 156 -2.60 17.65 -6.58
CA LEU A 156 -2.98 17.13 -7.89
C LEU A 156 -4.24 17.88 -8.35
N HIS A 157 -4.13 18.54 -9.49
CA HIS A 157 -5.23 19.27 -10.09
C HIS A 157 -6.01 18.35 -11.03
N TYR A 158 -7.31 18.15 -10.74
CA TYR A 158 -8.22 17.36 -11.57
C TYR A 158 -9.19 18.31 -12.29
N GLN A 159 -9.41 18.05 -13.58
CA GLN A 159 -10.45 18.72 -14.35
C GLN A 159 -11.52 17.70 -14.73
N PHE A 160 -12.78 18.08 -14.57
CA PHE A 160 -13.92 17.23 -14.90
C PHE A 160 -14.81 17.92 -15.90
N LYS A 161 -15.13 17.22 -16.99
CA LYS A 161 -16.17 17.65 -17.94
C LYS A 161 -17.39 16.75 -17.77
N LEU A 162 -18.47 17.31 -17.24
CA LEU A 162 -19.75 16.60 -17.13
C LEU A 162 -20.41 16.56 -18.49
N ILE A 163 -20.80 15.36 -18.99
CA ILE A 163 -21.44 15.18 -20.29
C ILE A 163 -22.94 14.93 -20.13
N LYS A 164 -23.33 14.04 -19.23
CA LYS A 164 -24.73 13.67 -18.96
C LYS A 164 -25.13 13.86 -17.51
N ALA A 165 -24.16 13.93 -16.59
CA ALA A 165 -24.42 14.12 -15.17
C ALA A 165 -24.43 15.62 -14.86
N GLU A 166 -25.33 16.05 -13.96
CA GLU A 166 -25.44 17.44 -13.50
C GLU A 166 -24.46 17.73 -12.36
N GLN A 167 -23.98 16.69 -11.66
CA GLN A 167 -23.07 16.83 -10.51
C GLN A 167 -22.01 15.74 -10.51
N LEU A 168 -20.86 16.04 -9.92
CA LEU A 168 -19.81 15.04 -9.65
C LEU A 168 -20.31 14.00 -8.64
N SER A 169 -20.09 12.72 -8.94
CA SER A 169 -20.37 11.64 -8.00
C SER A 169 -19.44 11.74 -6.80
N ASN A 170 -19.99 11.78 -5.59
CA ASN A 170 -19.20 11.70 -4.37
C ASN A 170 -18.87 10.24 -4.06
N LEU A 171 -17.74 9.75 -4.57
CA LEU A 171 -17.22 8.40 -4.34
C LEU A 171 -16.35 8.32 -3.06
N SER A 172 -16.52 9.24 -2.13
CA SER A 172 -15.78 9.21 -0.86
C SER A 172 -16.25 8.02 0.00
N PRO A 173 -15.32 7.26 0.62
CA PRO A 173 -15.67 6.25 1.61
C PRO A 173 -16.45 6.81 2.81
N ASN A 174 -16.35 8.12 3.06
CA ASN A 174 -17.08 8.82 4.11
C ASN A 174 -18.55 9.10 3.73
N ASN A 175 -18.97 8.81 2.50
CA ASN A 175 -20.36 8.94 2.10
C ASN A 175 -21.23 7.89 2.80
N PRO A 176 -22.28 8.27 3.54
CA PRO A 176 -23.14 7.33 4.29
C PRO A 176 -23.70 6.19 3.45
N LYS A 177 -23.97 6.44 2.15
CA LYS A 177 -24.47 5.42 1.20
C LYS A 177 -23.52 4.24 1.05
N TYR A 178 -22.21 4.46 1.17
CA TYR A 178 -21.21 3.40 1.04
C TYR A 178 -20.85 2.75 2.38
N GLN A 179 -21.16 3.37 3.50
CA GLN A 179 -20.80 2.85 4.82
C GLN A 179 -21.43 1.48 5.13
N LEU A 180 -22.69 1.29 4.74
CA LEU A 180 -23.35 -0.01 4.89
C LEU A 180 -22.67 -1.08 4.04
N PHE A 181 -22.38 -0.76 2.78
CA PHE A 181 -21.65 -1.66 1.88
C PHE A 181 -20.26 -2.01 2.47
N ILE A 182 -19.50 -1.03 2.94
CA ILE A 182 -18.19 -1.22 3.57
C ILE A 182 -18.30 -2.19 4.76
N LYS A 183 -19.26 -1.96 5.66
CA LYS A 183 -19.48 -2.83 6.84
C LYS A 183 -19.86 -4.27 6.46
N MET A 184 -20.69 -4.43 5.43
CA MET A 184 -21.05 -5.75 4.92
C MET A 184 -19.84 -6.44 4.26
N TRP A 185 -19.08 -5.70 3.44
CA TRP A 185 -17.88 -6.21 2.78
C TRP A 185 -16.84 -6.72 3.77
N GLN A 186 -16.61 -5.97 4.83
CA GLN A 186 -15.67 -6.34 5.91
C GLN A 186 -16.00 -7.68 6.59
N LYS A 187 -17.26 -8.09 6.56
CA LYS A 187 -17.74 -9.35 7.16
C LYS A 187 -17.69 -10.54 6.19
N LEU A 188 -17.42 -10.32 4.91
CA LEU A 188 -17.38 -11.41 3.94
C LEU A 188 -16.23 -12.38 4.23
N PRO A 189 -16.43 -13.69 4.05
CA PRO A 189 -15.34 -14.65 3.95
C PRO A 189 -14.35 -14.22 2.86
N LEU A 190 -13.05 -14.43 3.10
CA LEU A 190 -11.99 -13.97 2.18
C LEU A 190 -12.15 -14.57 0.77
N ALA A 191 -12.56 -15.83 0.66
CA ALA A 191 -12.80 -16.49 -0.62
C ALA A 191 -13.90 -15.76 -1.44
N ILE A 192 -14.99 -15.37 -0.77
CA ILE A 192 -16.09 -14.64 -1.42
C ILE A 192 -15.64 -13.25 -1.85
N SER A 193 -14.91 -12.52 -0.98
CA SER A 193 -14.41 -11.18 -1.32
C SER A 193 -13.41 -11.22 -2.48
N ARG A 194 -12.59 -12.28 -2.61
CA ARG A 194 -11.68 -12.49 -3.74
C ARG A 194 -12.40 -12.82 -5.04
N TRP A 195 -13.49 -13.59 -4.96
CA TRP A 195 -14.29 -13.94 -6.15
C TRP A 195 -15.14 -12.77 -6.65
N LEU A 196 -15.75 -12.02 -5.74
CA LEU A 196 -16.63 -10.91 -6.07
C LEU A 196 -15.88 -9.60 -6.32
N GLY A 197 -14.74 -9.40 -5.61
CA GLY A 197 -13.95 -8.17 -5.66
C GLY A 197 -13.59 -7.73 -7.07
N PRO A 198 -13.00 -8.59 -7.92
CA PRO A 198 -12.62 -8.22 -9.28
C PRO A 198 -13.78 -7.73 -10.14
N LYS A 199 -14.97 -8.27 -9.94
CA LYS A 199 -16.18 -7.87 -10.66
C LYS A 199 -16.66 -6.48 -10.25
N LEU A 200 -16.51 -6.13 -8.98
CA LEU A 200 -16.91 -4.84 -8.44
C LEU A 200 -15.84 -3.76 -8.58
N ALA A 201 -14.57 -4.14 -8.52
CA ALA A 201 -13.44 -3.20 -8.64
C ALA A 201 -13.45 -2.47 -9.99
N HIS A 202 -13.95 -3.11 -11.06
CA HIS A 202 -14.13 -2.50 -12.38
C HIS A 202 -15.00 -1.23 -12.34
N PHE A 203 -15.94 -1.12 -11.41
CA PHE A 203 -16.85 0.03 -11.28
C PHE A 203 -16.34 1.10 -10.30
N LEU A 204 -15.22 0.86 -9.60
CA LEU A 204 -14.70 1.73 -8.55
C LEU A 204 -13.40 2.45 -8.96
N GLY A 205 -12.86 2.16 -10.13
CA GLY A 205 -11.59 2.67 -10.68
C GLY A 205 -11.65 4.02 -11.32
#